data_eb8b0f464c2b5c10ebdc9e80b0155176
#
_entry.id   eb8b0f464c2b5c10ebdc9e80b0155176
#
_cell.length_a   1.000
_cell.length_b   1.000
_cell.length_c   1.000
_cell.angle_alpha   90.00
_cell.angle_beta   90.00
_cell.angle_gamma   90.00
#
_symmetry.space_group_name_H-M   'P 1'
#
loop_
_entity.id
_entity.type
_entity.pdbx_description
1 polymer ?
#
loop_
_entity_poly.entity_id
_entity_poly.type
_entity_poly.pdbx_seq_one_letter_code
_entity_poly.pdbx_strand_id
1 'polypeptide(L)'
;MILQTLRSKNLLQAPRWLVDQTQYLTQMGSVAYGVAGSDSDVDIYGFCMPPKDVVFPYSVGGEILDFGTPGERFQQWQQHHIKPQDREIEYDITVFGISRYFHLCMQCNPNMIDSIFTPRRCILHTTPIGELVRENRKLFLHKGAWHTFKGYAFAQMHKIKGKVNASNPARAETIAKYGYDIKFAYHVVRLMAEVEQIMVEHDLDLEKNREELKAVRRGEFTLEQIEKKFADKEAALEAVYSASTLRHRPDEAAIKEVLLTCLEMHFGTLDGAVTQDISAARLVRDIQGVLARYSAGPDAPTDFWGRLRRFLRGG
;
A
#
# COMPACT_ATOMS: atom_id res chain seq x y z
N MET A 1 -2.14 13.72 15.24
CA MET A 1 -2.28 12.96 13.97
C MET A 1 -3.75 12.88 13.60
N ILE A 2 -4.12 12.99 12.32
CA ILE A 2 -5.53 13.00 11.87
C ILE A 2 -6.32 11.76 12.35
N LEU A 3 -5.73 10.56 12.29
CA LEU A 3 -6.38 9.34 12.76
C LEU A 3 -6.74 9.39 14.25
N GLN A 4 -5.89 10.00 15.09
CA GLN A 4 -6.20 10.17 16.54
C GLN A 4 -7.41 11.07 16.72
N THR A 5 -7.49 12.17 15.97
CA THR A 5 -8.62 13.10 16.00
C THR A 5 -9.91 12.41 15.56
N LEU A 6 -9.89 11.62 14.48
CA LEU A 6 -11.05 10.89 14.00
C LEU A 6 -11.46 9.77 14.98
N ARG A 7 -10.47 9.08 15.58
CA ARG A 7 -10.70 8.06 16.63
C ARG A 7 -11.38 8.67 17.86
N SER A 8 -10.91 9.83 18.34
CA SER A 8 -11.50 10.48 19.50
C SER A 8 -12.94 10.98 19.28
N LYS A 9 -13.33 11.17 18.01
CA LYS A 9 -14.70 11.50 17.59
C LYS A 9 -15.55 10.26 17.28
N ASN A 10 -15.05 9.03 17.50
CA ASN A 10 -15.71 7.76 17.17
C ASN A 10 -16.09 7.63 15.67
N LEU A 11 -15.31 8.22 14.78
CA LEU A 11 -15.55 8.19 13.33
C LEU A 11 -14.78 7.07 12.60
N LEU A 12 -13.85 6.38 13.29
CA LEU A 12 -13.07 5.30 12.69
C LEU A 12 -13.59 3.92 13.09
N GLN A 13 -13.84 3.10 12.07
CA GLN A 13 -14.11 1.67 12.20
C GLN A 13 -12.85 0.87 11.86
N ALA A 14 -11.83 0.98 12.70
CA ALA A 14 -10.51 0.42 12.47
C ALA A 14 -10.11 -0.54 13.61
N PRO A 15 -9.19 -1.49 13.35
CA PRO A 15 -8.55 -2.25 14.42
C PRO A 15 -8.00 -1.31 15.50
N ARG A 16 -8.17 -1.66 16.78
CA ARG A 16 -7.77 -0.78 17.90
C ARG A 16 -6.32 -0.34 17.86
N TRP A 17 -5.44 -1.21 17.38
CA TRP A 17 -4.01 -0.98 17.28
C TRP A 17 -3.61 -0.08 16.08
N LEU A 18 -4.45 0.05 15.04
CA LEU A 18 -4.08 0.67 13.77
C LEU A 18 -3.50 2.09 13.94
N VAL A 19 -4.20 2.93 14.70
CA VAL A 19 -3.84 4.35 14.87
C VAL A 19 -2.47 4.50 15.52
N ASP A 20 -2.19 3.67 16.55
CA ASP A 20 -0.96 3.75 17.33
C ASP A 20 0.21 3.06 16.61
N GLN A 21 -0.08 2.19 15.66
CA GLN A 21 0.90 1.46 14.85
C GLN A 21 1.14 2.09 13.47
N THR A 22 0.49 3.22 13.16
CA THR A 22 0.69 3.93 11.90
C THR A 22 2.06 4.61 11.87
N GLN A 23 2.83 4.36 10.80
CA GLN A 23 4.19 4.85 10.63
C GLN A 23 4.29 6.02 9.65
N TYR A 24 3.37 6.08 8.70
CA TYR A 24 3.37 7.06 7.63
C TYR A 24 1.95 7.36 7.16
N LEU A 25 1.62 8.64 6.98
CA LEU A 25 0.40 9.11 6.35
C LEU A 25 0.72 10.30 5.45
N THR A 26 0.16 10.29 4.28
CA THR A 26 0.28 11.41 3.34
C THR A 26 -1.06 11.74 2.70
N GLN A 27 -1.28 13.01 2.44
CA GLN A 27 -2.41 13.48 1.65
C GLN A 27 -2.11 13.28 0.18
N MET A 28 -3.00 12.59 -0.49
CA MET A 28 -2.96 12.27 -1.91
C MET A 28 -3.89 13.19 -2.71
N GLY A 29 -4.22 12.76 -3.90
CA GLY A 29 -5.18 13.44 -4.77
C GLY A 29 -4.65 14.76 -5.33
N SER A 30 -5.55 15.68 -5.65
CA SER A 30 -5.22 16.95 -6.32
C SER A 30 -4.23 17.82 -5.56
N VAL A 31 -4.17 17.70 -4.23
CA VAL A 31 -3.23 18.45 -3.38
C VAL A 31 -1.80 18.00 -3.63
N ALA A 32 -1.56 16.70 -3.75
CA ALA A 32 -0.22 16.14 -3.98
C ALA A 32 0.38 16.61 -5.32
N TYR A 33 -0.46 16.83 -6.31
CA TYR A 33 -0.04 17.28 -7.66
C TYR A 33 -0.07 18.81 -7.83
N GLY A 34 -0.37 19.58 -6.78
CA GLY A 34 -0.44 21.04 -6.85
C GLY A 34 -1.58 21.59 -7.71
N VAL A 35 -2.67 20.83 -7.87
CA VAL A 35 -3.83 21.18 -8.71
C VAL A 35 -5.14 21.18 -7.93
N ALA A 36 -5.10 21.28 -6.60
CA ALA A 36 -6.28 21.28 -5.75
C ALA A 36 -7.22 22.46 -6.06
N GLY A 37 -8.53 22.21 -6.03
CA GLY A 37 -9.60 23.20 -5.96
C GLY A 37 -10.16 23.30 -4.55
N SER A 38 -11.15 24.20 -4.33
CA SER A 38 -11.78 24.46 -3.03
C SER A 38 -12.54 23.25 -2.45
N ASP A 39 -13.04 22.36 -3.31
CA ASP A 39 -14.03 21.32 -2.94
C ASP A 39 -13.50 19.90 -3.13
N SER A 40 -12.18 19.70 -2.97
CA SER A 40 -11.57 18.38 -3.14
C SER A 40 -11.68 17.55 -1.86
N ASP A 41 -12.16 16.31 -1.98
CA ASP A 41 -12.07 15.29 -0.93
C ASP A 41 -10.61 15.12 -0.49
N VAL A 42 -10.42 14.70 0.76
CA VAL A 42 -9.09 14.50 1.33
C VAL A 42 -8.76 13.01 1.28
N ASP A 43 -8.06 12.61 0.23
CA ASP A 43 -7.51 11.26 0.09
C ASP A 43 -6.26 11.10 0.97
N ILE A 44 -6.24 10.12 1.87
CA ILE A 44 -5.10 9.84 2.75
C ILE A 44 -4.63 8.42 2.54
N TYR A 45 -3.35 8.27 2.20
CA TYR A 45 -2.69 6.99 2.09
C TYR A 45 -1.54 6.88 3.08
N GLY A 46 -1.25 5.66 3.50
CA GLY A 46 -0.12 5.42 4.37
C GLY A 46 0.09 3.95 4.70
N PHE A 47 1.01 3.70 5.61
CA PHE A 47 1.25 2.35 6.10
C PHE A 47 1.44 2.30 7.61
N CYS A 48 1.17 1.13 8.16
CA CYS A 48 1.34 0.81 9.56
C CYS A 48 2.23 -0.42 9.73
N MET A 49 2.73 -0.57 10.94
CA MET A 49 3.41 -1.77 11.39
C MET A 49 2.42 -2.55 12.27
N PRO A 50 1.72 -3.57 11.75
CA PRO A 50 0.78 -4.33 12.57
C PRO A 50 1.50 -5.00 13.76
N PRO A 51 0.81 -5.35 14.85
CA PRO A 51 1.39 -6.07 15.99
C PRO A 51 2.07 -7.39 15.57
N LYS A 52 2.99 -7.87 16.40
CA LYS A 52 3.78 -9.10 16.11
C LYS A 52 2.91 -10.30 15.75
N ASP A 53 1.84 -10.52 16.50
CA ASP A 53 0.87 -11.60 16.30
C ASP A 53 0.05 -11.50 15.01
N VAL A 54 0.06 -10.32 14.38
CA VAL A 54 -0.59 -10.06 13.10
C VAL A 54 0.40 -10.15 11.92
N VAL A 55 1.66 -9.73 12.14
CA VAL A 55 2.71 -9.74 11.10
C VAL A 55 3.37 -11.08 10.97
N PHE A 56 3.73 -11.68 12.11
CA PHE A 56 4.50 -12.91 12.12
C PHE A 56 3.63 -14.11 12.43
N PRO A 57 3.83 -15.22 11.74
CA PRO A 57 3.20 -16.47 12.12
C PRO A 57 3.75 -16.91 13.47
N TYR A 58 2.95 -17.64 14.22
CA TYR A 58 3.41 -18.28 15.42
C TYR A 58 3.49 -19.80 15.21
N SER A 59 4.42 -20.42 15.88
CA SER A 59 4.59 -21.86 15.85
C SER A 59 3.69 -22.54 16.87
N VAL A 60 2.93 -23.54 16.44
CA VAL A 60 2.19 -24.46 17.29
C VAL A 60 2.66 -25.87 17.00
N GLY A 61 3.18 -26.56 18.02
CA GLY A 61 3.63 -27.94 17.86
C GLY A 61 4.81 -28.14 16.90
N GLY A 62 5.66 -27.12 16.74
CA GLY A 62 6.80 -27.15 15.83
C GLY A 62 6.46 -26.85 14.36
N GLU A 63 5.20 -26.69 14.02
CA GLU A 63 4.78 -26.20 12.71
C GLU A 63 4.60 -24.69 12.75
N ILE A 64 5.13 -23.99 11.75
CA ILE A 64 4.86 -22.58 11.58
C ILE A 64 3.44 -22.48 11.04
N LEU A 65 2.51 -22.13 11.94
CA LEU A 65 1.17 -21.79 11.52
C LEU A 65 1.21 -20.44 10.87
N ASP A 66 0.69 -20.43 9.70
CA ASP A 66 0.26 -19.26 9.02
C ASP A 66 1.39 -18.32 8.57
N PHE A 67 2.13 -18.76 7.61
CA PHE A 67 2.35 -17.84 6.52
C PHE A 67 1.06 -17.68 5.71
N GLY A 68 -0.08 -17.93 6.32
CA GLY A 68 -1.46 -17.79 5.98
C GLY A 68 -1.81 -17.68 4.53
N THR A 69 -2.94 -18.15 4.16
CA THR A 69 -3.56 -17.68 2.92
C THR A 69 -3.51 -16.18 2.92
N PRO A 70 -3.08 -15.52 1.83
CA PRO A 70 -2.95 -14.06 1.77
C PRO A 70 -4.17 -13.28 2.29
N GLY A 71 -5.35 -13.89 2.34
CA GLY A 71 -6.58 -13.29 2.85
C GLY A 71 -6.69 -13.18 4.38
N GLU A 72 -5.91 -13.94 5.14
CA GLU A 72 -6.01 -13.97 6.61
C GLU A 72 -5.09 -12.97 7.29
N ARG A 73 -4.04 -12.50 6.61
CA ARG A 73 -3.14 -11.47 7.13
C ARG A 73 -3.70 -10.08 6.90
N PHE A 74 -3.40 -9.18 7.82
CA PHE A 74 -3.72 -7.77 7.64
C PHE A 74 -2.99 -7.22 6.42
N GLN A 75 -3.75 -6.96 5.36
CA GLN A 75 -3.24 -6.37 4.13
C GLN A 75 -3.39 -4.85 4.15
N GLN A 76 -4.59 -4.38 4.49
CA GLN A 76 -4.94 -2.97 4.54
C GLN A 76 -6.22 -2.77 5.35
N TRP A 77 -6.40 -1.55 5.81
CA TRP A 77 -7.65 -1.00 6.27
C TRP A 77 -8.01 0.21 5.42
N GLN A 78 -9.28 0.32 5.06
CA GLN A 78 -9.79 1.47 4.33
C GLN A 78 -11.17 1.87 4.85
N GLN A 79 -11.41 3.17 4.88
CA GLN A 79 -12.72 3.73 5.19
C GLN A 79 -12.92 4.99 4.37
N HIS A 80 -14.04 5.05 3.66
CA HIS A 80 -14.40 6.13 2.78
C HIS A 80 -15.54 6.95 3.38
N HIS A 81 -15.73 8.17 2.84
CA HIS A 81 -16.83 9.07 3.18
C HIS A 81 -16.89 9.42 4.68
N ILE A 82 -15.73 9.59 5.32
CA ILE A 82 -15.67 9.99 6.72
C ILE A 82 -15.92 11.49 6.82
N LYS A 83 -17.08 11.86 7.37
CA LYS A 83 -17.53 13.25 7.53
C LYS A 83 -17.58 13.64 9.01
N PRO A 84 -16.62 14.44 9.51
CA PRO A 84 -16.75 15.06 10.82
C PRO A 84 -17.89 16.08 10.81
N GLN A 85 -18.69 16.11 11.88
CA GLN A 85 -19.84 17.02 11.99
C GLN A 85 -19.45 18.52 12.04
N ASP A 86 -18.21 18.81 12.42
CA ASP A 86 -17.67 20.16 12.59
C ASP A 86 -16.95 20.71 11.36
N ARG A 87 -16.90 19.97 10.25
CA ARG A 87 -16.22 20.36 9.01
C ARG A 87 -16.93 19.83 7.78
N GLU A 88 -16.98 20.63 6.73
CA GLU A 88 -17.47 20.21 5.40
C GLU A 88 -16.43 19.44 4.59
N ILE A 89 -15.53 18.72 5.26
CA ILE A 89 -14.45 17.96 4.62
C ILE A 89 -14.75 16.48 4.74
N GLU A 90 -14.66 15.77 3.63
CA GLU A 90 -14.77 14.32 3.55
C GLU A 90 -13.39 13.68 3.44
N TYR A 91 -13.16 12.64 4.22
CA TYR A 91 -11.90 11.90 4.20
C TYR A 91 -12.09 10.50 3.65
N ASP A 92 -11.24 10.15 2.70
CA ASP A 92 -11.04 8.79 2.21
C ASP A 92 -9.66 8.30 2.65
N ILE A 93 -9.63 7.28 3.51
CA ILE A 93 -8.39 6.85 4.17
C ILE A 93 -8.10 5.39 3.84
N THR A 94 -6.87 5.12 3.41
CA THR A 94 -6.35 3.76 3.23
C THR A 94 -4.99 3.63 3.91
N VAL A 95 -4.89 2.67 4.85
CA VAL A 95 -3.64 2.35 5.55
C VAL A 95 -3.28 0.89 5.28
N PHE A 96 -2.13 0.68 4.69
CA PHE A 96 -1.61 -0.64 4.33
C PHE A 96 -0.74 -1.20 5.46
N GLY A 97 -0.70 -2.53 5.62
CA GLY A 97 0.39 -3.17 6.33
C GLY A 97 1.70 -2.98 5.57
N ILE A 98 2.82 -2.76 6.27
CA ILE A 98 4.11 -2.42 5.64
C ILE A 98 4.51 -3.41 4.54
N SER A 99 4.36 -4.72 4.74
CA SER A 99 4.70 -5.73 3.73
C SER A 99 3.85 -5.58 2.46
N ARG A 100 2.56 -5.29 2.62
CA ARG A 100 1.65 -5.05 1.49
C ARG A 100 2.00 -3.76 0.75
N TYR A 101 2.34 -2.70 1.50
CA TYR A 101 2.78 -1.42 0.94
C TYR A 101 4.04 -1.60 0.08
N PHE A 102 5.06 -2.28 0.61
CA PHE A 102 6.29 -2.60 -0.13
C PHE A 102 6.00 -3.41 -1.39
N HIS A 103 5.16 -4.44 -1.29
CA HIS A 103 4.80 -5.27 -2.44
C HIS A 103 4.14 -4.44 -3.56
N LEU A 104 3.23 -3.54 -3.23
CA LEU A 104 2.59 -2.66 -4.20
C LEU A 104 3.57 -1.64 -4.80
N CYS A 105 4.51 -1.11 -4.00
CA CYS A 105 5.57 -0.24 -4.51
C CYS A 105 6.50 -1.01 -5.46
N MET A 106 6.87 -2.25 -5.14
CA MET A 106 7.67 -3.13 -6.02
C MET A 106 6.96 -3.46 -7.35
N GLN A 107 5.64 -3.46 -7.37
CA GLN A 107 4.85 -3.60 -8.58
C GLN A 107 4.73 -2.29 -9.38
N CYS A 108 5.37 -1.21 -8.93
CA CYS A 108 5.16 0.15 -9.46
C CYS A 108 3.68 0.51 -9.55
N ASN A 109 2.85 0.14 -8.54
CA ASN A 109 1.47 0.61 -8.50
C ASN A 109 1.46 2.14 -8.45
N PRO A 110 0.83 2.87 -9.40
CA PRO A 110 0.92 4.33 -9.47
C PRO A 110 0.55 5.03 -8.18
N ASN A 111 -0.56 4.64 -7.54
CA ASN A 111 -0.98 5.27 -6.30
C ASN A 111 0.02 5.07 -5.15
N MET A 112 0.69 3.90 -5.10
CA MET A 112 1.70 3.63 -4.06
C MET A 112 3.00 4.37 -4.35
N ILE A 113 3.45 4.40 -5.60
CA ILE A 113 4.60 5.21 -6.00
C ILE A 113 4.32 6.68 -5.71
N ASP A 114 3.19 7.22 -6.13
CA ASP A 114 2.80 8.60 -5.82
C ASP A 114 2.83 8.86 -4.31
N SER A 115 2.27 7.95 -3.50
CA SER A 115 2.17 8.13 -2.05
C SER A 115 3.53 8.27 -1.35
N ILE A 116 4.56 7.58 -1.85
CA ILE A 116 5.92 7.64 -1.27
C ILE A 116 6.73 8.83 -1.83
N PHE A 117 6.32 9.38 -2.98
CA PHE A 117 6.93 10.55 -3.62
C PHE A 117 6.19 11.86 -3.35
N THR A 118 5.11 11.87 -2.57
CA THR A 118 4.38 13.10 -2.23
C THR A 118 5.32 14.20 -1.68
N PRO A 119 5.08 15.47 -2.02
CA PRO A 119 5.82 16.59 -1.45
C PRO A 119 5.75 16.61 0.08
N ARG A 120 6.79 17.12 0.73
CA ARG A 120 6.86 17.20 2.20
C ARG A 120 5.63 17.85 2.85
N ARG A 121 5.05 18.86 2.22
CA ARG A 121 3.85 19.56 2.70
C ARG A 121 2.59 18.67 2.77
N CYS A 122 2.59 17.55 2.04
CA CYS A 122 1.49 16.59 2.04
C CYS A 122 1.63 15.52 3.13
N ILE A 123 2.76 15.44 3.81
CA ILE A 123 2.98 14.46 4.87
C ILE A 123 2.21 14.88 6.11
N LEU A 124 1.23 14.08 6.49
CA LEU A 124 0.37 14.31 7.66
C LEU A 124 0.93 13.68 8.93
N HIS A 125 1.70 12.62 8.78
CA HIS A 125 2.38 11.92 9.86
C HIS A 125 3.53 11.08 9.32
N THR A 126 4.65 11.08 10.03
CA THR A 126 5.78 10.21 9.74
C THR A 126 6.56 9.90 11.03
N THR A 127 7.14 8.73 11.08
CA THR A 127 8.07 8.27 12.12
C THR A 127 9.44 8.07 11.50
N PRO A 128 10.50 7.76 12.28
CA PRO A 128 11.78 7.37 11.70
C PRO A 128 11.68 6.23 10.68
N ILE A 129 10.74 5.29 10.86
CA ILE A 129 10.46 4.22 9.88
C ILE A 129 9.85 4.81 8.60
N GLY A 130 8.88 5.72 8.73
CA GLY A 130 8.31 6.41 7.57
C GLY A 130 9.36 7.17 6.77
N GLU A 131 10.27 7.86 7.46
CA GLU A 131 11.39 8.57 6.82
C GLU A 131 12.36 7.61 6.12
N LEU A 132 12.76 6.52 6.78
CA LEU A 132 13.63 5.51 6.19
C LEU A 132 13.07 4.98 4.86
N VAL A 133 11.78 4.66 4.82
CA VAL A 133 11.12 4.18 3.60
C VAL A 133 11.12 5.27 2.52
N ARG A 134 10.84 6.53 2.87
CA ARG A 134 10.89 7.67 1.94
C ARG A 134 12.28 7.95 1.38
N GLU A 135 13.30 7.88 2.21
CA GLU A 135 14.70 8.08 1.79
C GLU A 135 15.13 7.05 0.76
N ASN A 136 14.63 5.81 0.92
CA ASN A 136 14.93 4.69 0.02
C ASN A 136 13.92 4.52 -1.13
N ARG A 137 13.00 5.47 -1.35
CA ARG A 137 11.90 5.35 -2.33
C ARG A 137 12.34 5.06 -3.77
N LYS A 138 13.52 5.52 -4.16
CA LYS A 138 14.06 5.31 -5.51
C LYS A 138 14.38 3.83 -5.80
N LEU A 139 14.58 2.99 -4.79
CA LEU A 139 14.78 1.56 -4.96
C LEU A 139 13.58 0.86 -5.61
N PHE A 140 12.38 1.43 -5.46
CA PHE A 140 11.16 0.88 -6.05
C PHE A 140 11.00 1.23 -7.54
N LEU A 141 11.77 2.20 -8.07
CA LEU A 141 11.66 2.60 -9.46
C LEU A 141 12.44 1.65 -10.38
N HIS A 142 11.75 1.12 -11.37
CA HIS A 142 12.33 0.21 -12.35
C HIS A 142 11.55 0.26 -13.68
N LYS A 143 12.10 -0.32 -14.76
CA LYS A 143 11.48 -0.31 -16.11
C LYS A 143 10.07 -0.89 -16.14
N GLY A 144 9.71 -1.79 -15.21
CA GLY A 144 8.35 -2.30 -15.08
C GLY A 144 7.27 -1.23 -14.87
N ALA A 145 7.65 -0.04 -14.37
CA ALA A 145 6.75 1.10 -14.26
C ALA A 145 6.07 1.44 -15.60
N TRP A 146 6.81 1.35 -16.73
CA TRP A 146 6.24 1.61 -18.06
C TRP A 146 4.96 0.79 -18.30
N HIS A 147 5.05 -0.52 -18.13
CA HIS A 147 3.92 -1.40 -18.38
C HIS A 147 2.74 -1.16 -17.43
N THR A 148 3.05 -0.90 -16.16
CA THR A 148 2.02 -0.68 -15.14
C THR A 148 1.31 0.66 -15.35
N PHE A 149 2.05 1.77 -15.49
CA PHE A 149 1.46 3.10 -15.70
C PHE A 149 0.70 3.19 -17.02
N LYS A 150 1.27 2.64 -18.10
CA LYS A 150 0.60 2.53 -19.40
C LYS A 150 -0.72 1.77 -19.29
N GLY A 151 -0.74 0.62 -18.60
CA GLY A 151 -1.96 -0.17 -18.39
C GLY A 151 -3.04 0.64 -17.62
N TYR A 152 -2.65 1.36 -16.58
CA TYR A 152 -3.57 2.25 -15.87
C TYR A 152 -4.07 3.40 -16.75
N ALA A 153 -3.20 4.03 -17.54
CA ALA A 153 -3.59 5.10 -18.47
C ALA A 153 -4.56 4.59 -19.56
N PHE A 154 -4.32 3.42 -20.14
CA PHE A 154 -5.27 2.76 -21.06
C PHE A 154 -6.64 2.52 -20.41
N ALA A 155 -6.65 2.03 -19.18
CA ALA A 155 -7.90 1.81 -18.45
C ALA A 155 -8.68 3.11 -18.22
N GLN A 156 -7.99 4.24 -17.98
CA GLN A 156 -8.63 5.56 -17.88
C GLN A 156 -9.14 6.02 -19.27
N MET A 157 -8.35 5.84 -20.32
CA MET A 157 -8.75 6.20 -21.70
C MET A 157 -10.01 5.43 -22.14
N HIS A 158 -10.10 4.16 -21.80
CA HIS A 158 -11.31 3.36 -22.05
C HIS A 158 -12.54 3.93 -21.35
N LYS A 159 -12.38 4.42 -20.12
CA LYS A 159 -13.47 5.04 -19.35
C LYS A 159 -13.92 6.38 -19.94
N ILE A 160 -13.02 7.14 -20.57
CA ILE A 160 -13.38 8.39 -21.27
C ILE A 160 -14.30 8.07 -22.46
N LYS A 161 -13.98 7.03 -23.23
CA LYS A 161 -14.73 6.63 -24.45
C LYS A 161 -16.03 5.91 -24.15
N GLY A 162 -16.14 5.27 -23.00
CA GLY A 162 -17.36 4.59 -22.55
C GLY A 162 -18.49 5.59 -22.29
N LYS A 163 -19.73 5.23 -22.68
CA LYS A 163 -20.92 5.97 -22.20
C LYS A 163 -20.99 5.85 -20.67
N VAL A 164 -20.47 6.84 -20.00
CA VAL A 164 -20.49 6.87 -18.54
C VAL A 164 -21.92 7.22 -18.12
N ASN A 165 -22.65 6.24 -17.59
CA ASN A 165 -23.78 6.52 -16.72
C ASN A 165 -23.17 7.16 -15.45
N ALA A 166 -23.02 8.47 -15.47
CA ALA A 166 -22.50 9.21 -14.34
C ALA A 166 -23.55 9.18 -13.23
N SER A 167 -23.40 8.27 -12.29
CA SER A 167 -24.18 8.24 -11.05
C SER A 167 -23.90 9.46 -10.16
N ASN A 168 -22.80 10.19 -10.42
CA ASN A 168 -22.43 11.41 -9.71
C ASN A 168 -22.86 12.65 -10.52
N PRO A 169 -23.75 13.51 -10.00
CA PRO A 169 -24.26 14.70 -10.69
C PRO A 169 -23.17 15.67 -11.16
N ALA A 170 -22.15 15.93 -10.33
CA ALA A 170 -21.03 16.81 -10.68
C ALA A 170 -20.22 16.29 -11.88
N ARG A 171 -20.10 14.97 -12.03
CA ARG A 171 -19.49 14.35 -13.21
C ARG A 171 -20.34 14.51 -14.45
N ALA A 172 -21.66 14.33 -14.33
CA ALA A 172 -22.60 14.50 -15.44
C ALA A 172 -22.54 15.93 -15.99
N GLU A 173 -22.50 16.93 -15.11
CA GLU A 173 -22.33 18.32 -15.48
C GLU A 173 -21.02 18.59 -16.23
N THR A 174 -19.91 18.04 -15.73
CA THR A 174 -18.60 18.16 -16.36
C THR A 174 -18.57 17.54 -17.76
N ILE A 175 -19.18 16.37 -17.92
CA ILE A 175 -19.29 15.69 -19.23
C ILE A 175 -20.18 16.49 -20.18
N ALA A 176 -21.29 17.03 -19.69
CA ALA A 176 -22.19 17.87 -20.50
C ALA A 176 -21.50 19.13 -21.01
N LYS A 177 -20.64 19.74 -20.17
CA LYS A 177 -19.91 20.97 -20.50
C LYS A 177 -18.76 20.75 -21.51
N TYR A 178 -18.01 19.68 -21.36
CA TYR A 178 -16.76 19.45 -22.11
C TYR A 178 -16.84 18.33 -23.14
N GLY A 179 -17.91 17.54 -23.15
CA GLY A 179 -18.13 16.40 -24.04
C GLY A 179 -17.42 15.11 -23.63
N TYR A 180 -16.64 15.15 -22.53
CA TYR A 180 -15.93 13.99 -21.99
C TYR A 180 -15.63 14.15 -20.50
N ASP A 181 -15.24 13.05 -19.83
CA ASP A 181 -14.89 13.08 -18.40
C ASP A 181 -13.46 13.61 -18.19
N ILE A 182 -13.36 14.87 -17.76
CA ILE A 182 -12.08 15.55 -17.50
C ILE A 182 -11.26 14.84 -16.42
N LYS A 183 -11.90 14.21 -15.41
CA LYS A 183 -11.15 13.51 -14.35
C LYS A 183 -10.35 12.34 -14.92
N PHE A 184 -10.93 11.59 -15.84
CA PHE A 184 -10.20 10.48 -16.50
C PHE A 184 -9.11 11.00 -17.45
N ALA A 185 -9.37 12.07 -18.21
CA ALA A 185 -8.36 12.70 -19.07
C ALA A 185 -7.17 13.21 -18.25
N TYR A 186 -7.44 13.86 -17.13
CA TYR A 186 -6.43 14.26 -16.17
C TYR A 186 -5.54 13.08 -15.71
N HIS A 187 -6.17 11.94 -15.35
CA HIS A 187 -5.41 10.76 -14.94
C HIS A 187 -4.54 10.19 -16.07
N VAL A 188 -5.02 10.19 -17.32
CA VAL A 188 -4.22 9.75 -18.48
C VAL A 188 -2.98 10.61 -18.63
N VAL A 189 -3.13 11.93 -18.70
CA VAL A 189 -2.02 12.86 -18.90
C VAL A 189 -1.02 12.76 -17.75
N ARG A 190 -1.50 12.68 -16.51
CA ARG A 190 -0.67 12.53 -15.32
C ARG A 190 0.18 11.26 -15.39
N LEU A 191 -0.44 10.09 -15.57
CA LEU A 191 0.27 8.80 -15.56
C LEU A 191 1.34 8.72 -16.66
N MET A 192 1.09 9.28 -17.83
CA MET A 192 2.06 9.30 -18.92
C MET A 192 3.23 10.26 -18.64
N ALA A 193 2.97 11.38 -17.98
CA ALA A 193 4.03 12.32 -17.57
C ALA A 193 4.88 11.77 -16.40
N GLU A 194 4.27 11.09 -15.44
CA GLU A 194 4.96 10.45 -14.32
C GLU A 194 5.91 9.34 -14.78
N VAL A 195 5.43 8.44 -15.65
CA VAL A 195 6.29 7.36 -16.13
C VAL A 195 7.44 7.88 -17.01
N GLU A 196 7.27 8.98 -17.73
CA GLU A 196 8.37 9.65 -18.44
C GLU A 196 9.44 10.11 -17.47
N GLN A 197 9.07 10.81 -16.39
CA GLN A 197 10.01 11.22 -15.35
C GLN A 197 10.76 10.02 -14.77
N ILE A 198 10.04 8.96 -14.39
CA ILE A 198 10.64 7.75 -13.85
C ILE A 198 11.68 7.17 -14.82
N MET A 199 11.36 7.08 -16.12
CA MET A 199 12.26 6.49 -17.12
C MET A 199 13.48 7.36 -17.43
N VAL A 200 13.32 8.69 -17.41
CA VAL A 200 14.38 9.66 -17.82
C VAL A 200 15.20 10.12 -16.62
N GLU A 201 14.52 10.45 -15.50
CA GLU A 201 15.16 11.12 -14.37
C GLU A 201 15.50 10.17 -13.22
N HIS A 202 14.98 8.95 -13.25
CA HIS A 202 15.08 7.97 -12.16
C HIS A 202 14.60 8.54 -10.83
N ASP A 203 13.61 9.43 -10.91
CA ASP A 203 12.99 10.14 -9.80
C ASP A 203 11.55 10.50 -10.18
N LEU A 204 10.79 11.06 -9.23
CA LEU A 204 9.44 11.52 -9.48
C LEU A 204 9.14 12.77 -8.64
N ASP A 205 8.81 13.85 -9.33
CA ASP A 205 8.24 15.07 -8.77
C ASP A 205 6.78 15.20 -9.25
N LEU A 206 5.84 15.00 -8.33
CA LEU A 206 4.41 15.00 -8.64
C LEU A 206 3.91 16.39 -9.10
N GLU A 207 4.63 17.46 -8.79
CA GLU A 207 4.24 18.84 -9.15
C GLU A 207 4.85 19.33 -10.47
N LYS A 208 5.78 18.58 -11.05
CA LYS A 208 6.51 19.00 -12.24
C LYS A 208 5.60 19.41 -13.41
N ASN A 209 4.53 18.66 -13.62
CA ASN A 209 3.59 18.86 -14.73
C ASN A 209 2.30 19.58 -14.31
N ARG A 210 2.30 20.26 -13.16
CA ARG A 210 1.10 20.87 -12.56
C ARG A 210 0.36 21.85 -13.49
N GLU A 211 1.05 22.64 -14.29
CA GLU A 211 0.39 23.62 -15.15
C GLU A 211 -0.36 22.95 -16.30
N GLU A 212 0.22 21.90 -16.91
CA GLU A 212 -0.48 21.10 -17.91
C GLU A 212 -1.68 20.38 -17.29
N LEU A 213 -1.53 19.82 -16.10
CA LEU A 213 -2.62 19.15 -15.39
C LEU A 213 -3.75 20.12 -15.01
N LYS A 214 -3.42 21.37 -14.65
CA LYS A 214 -4.41 22.43 -14.45
C LYS A 214 -5.15 22.77 -15.74
N ALA A 215 -4.43 22.89 -16.87
CA ALA A 215 -5.02 23.16 -18.18
C ALA A 215 -6.01 22.06 -18.58
N VAL A 216 -5.66 20.78 -18.37
CA VAL A 216 -6.60 19.64 -18.56
C VAL A 216 -7.83 19.80 -17.67
N ARG A 217 -7.66 20.11 -16.38
CA ARG A 217 -8.78 20.29 -15.45
C ARG A 217 -9.69 21.46 -15.78
N ARG A 218 -9.17 22.52 -16.42
CA ARG A 218 -9.97 23.64 -16.94
C ARG A 218 -10.68 23.34 -18.25
N GLY A 219 -10.45 22.15 -18.84
CA GLY A 219 -11.05 21.76 -20.12
C GLY A 219 -10.47 22.49 -21.33
N GLU A 220 -9.20 22.90 -21.27
CA GLU A 220 -8.51 23.61 -22.35
C GLU A 220 -8.14 22.68 -23.55
N PHE A 221 -8.33 21.37 -23.39
CA PHE A 221 -8.09 20.37 -24.43
C PHE A 221 -9.38 19.72 -24.88
N THR A 222 -9.49 19.44 -26.19
CA THR A 222 -10.56 18.57 -26.69
C THR A 222 -10.22 17.09 -26.46
N LEU A 223 -11.20 16.20 -26.59
CA LEU A 223 -10.97 14.76 -26.48
C LEU A 223 -9.93 14.28 -27.51
N GLU A 224 -10.04 14.74 -28.77
CA GLU A 224 -9.10 14.40 -29.83
C GLU A 224 -7.67 14.83 -29.49
N GLN A 225 -7.52 16.00 -28.86
CA GLN A 225 -6.20 16.49 -28.40
C GLN A 225 -5.64 15.61 -27.27
N ILE A 226 -6.47 15.16 -26.34
CA ILE A 226 -6.07 14.22 -25.28
C ILE A 226 -5.67 12.87 -25.88
N GLU A 227 -6.46 12.34 -26.81
CA GLU A 227 -6.16 11.08 -27.50
C GLU A 227 -4.85 11.17 -28.30
N LYS A 228 -4.66 12.26 -29.03
CA LYS A 228 -3.41 12.49 -29.77
C LYS A 228 -2.22 12.60 -28.84
N LYS A 229 -2.33 13.39 -27.75
CA LYS A 229 -1.27 13.50 -26.73
C LYS A 229 -0.91 12.12 -26.16
N PHE A 230 -1.90 11.29 -25.86
CA PHE A 230 -1.66 9.95 -25.37
C PHE A 230 -0.90 9.09 -26.38
N ALA A 231 -1.34 9.07 -27.64
CA ALA A 231 -0.70 8.28 -28.70
C ALA A 231 0.73 8.76 -29.00
N ASP A 232 0.94 10.08 -29.14
CA ASP A 232 2.26 10.67 -29.38
C ASP A 232 3.21 10.34 -28.22
N LYS A 233 2.72 10.45 -26.97
CA LYS A 233 3.51 10.16 -25.77
C LYS A 233 3.83 8.68 -25.63
N GLU A 234 2.86 7.79 -25.93
CA GLU A 234 3.07 6.36 -25.95
C GLU A 234 4.18 5.97 -26.94
N ALA A 235 4.11 6.48 -28.16
CA ALA A 235 5.12 6.21 -29.19
C ALA A 235 6.51 6.73 -28.78
N ALA A 236 6.59 7.92 -28.21
CA ALA A 236 7.86 8.49 -27.73
C ALA A 236 8.45 7.67 -26.57
N LEU A 237 7.62 7.21 -25.64
CA LEU A 237 8.04 6.48 -24.45
C LEU A 237 8.56 5.07 -24.74
N GLU A 238 8.21 4.44 -25.86
CA GLU A 238 8.84 3.18 -26.29
C GLU A 238 10.35 3.35 -26.52
N ALA A 239 10.76 4.46 -27.15
CA ALA A 239 12.17 4.76 -27.33
C ALA A 239 12.86 5.10 -26.00
N VAL A 240 12.17 5.88 -25.14
CA VAL A 240 12.66 6.23 -23.80
C VAL A 240 12.83 4.97 -22.93
N TYR A 241 11.87 4.06 -22.94
CA TYR A 241 11.94 2.76 -22.25
C TYR A 241 13.15 1.95 -22.70
N SER A 242 13.40 1.89 -24.02
CA SER A 242 14.54 1.17 -24.59
C SER A 242 15.87 1.79 -24.14
N ALA A 243 15.97 3.12 -24.14
CA ALA A 243 17.17 3.88 -23.78
C ALA A 243 17.42 4.01 -22.29
N SER A 244 16.40 3.87 -21.45
CA SER A 244 16.52 4.05 -19.99
C SER A 244 17.53 3.07 -19.39
N THR A 245 18.32 3.55 -18.44
CA THR A 245 19.31 2.76 -17.68
C THR A 245 18.75 2.17 -16.39
N LEU A 246 17.47 2.39 -16.08
CA LEU A 246 16.82 1.73 -14.95
C LEU A 246 16.91 0.20 -15.06
N ARG A 247 16.95 -0.45 -13.92
CA ARG A 247 16.85 -1.92 -13.84
C ARG A 247 15.52 -2.38 -14.43
N HIS A 248 15.49 -3.56 -15.02
CA HIS A 248 14.25 -4.15 -15.57
C HIS A 248 13.27 -4.56 -14.45
N ARG A 249 13.79 -4.91 -13.26
CA ARG A 249 13.04 -5.34 -12.08
C ARG A 249 13.52 -4.57 -10.87
N PRO A 250 12.74 -4.49 -9.79
CA PRO A 250 13.17 -3.85 -8.55
C PRO A 250 14.39 -4.56 -7.96
N ASP A 251 15.18 -3.84 -7.18
CA ASP A 251 16.25 -4.43 -6.37
C ASP A 251 15.66 -5.09 -5.13
N GLU A 252 15.16 -6.32 -5.31
CA GLU A 252 14.48 -7.05 -4.24
C GLU A 252 15.36 -7.24 -3.01
N ALA A 253 16.68 -7.42 -3.19
CA ALA A 253 17.62 -7.59 -2.09
C ALA A 253 17.74 -6.30 -1.26
N ALA A 254 17.98 -5.16 -1.92
CA ALA A 254 18.07 -3.87 -1.24
C ALA A 254 16.73 -3.47 -0.58
N ILE A 255 15.60 -3.71 -1.25
CA ILE A 255 14.27 -3.44 -0.69
C ILE A 255 14.00 -4.33 0.52
N LYS A 256 14.41 -5.61 0.49
CA LYS A 256 14.30 -6.52 1.62
C LYS A 256 15.10 -6.02 2.83
N GLU A 257 16.32 -5.54 2.62
CA GLU A 257 17.14 -4.96 3.70
C GLU A 257 16.45 -3.75 4.35
N VAL A 258 15.85 -2.86 3.55
CA VAL A 258 15.06 -1.73 4.09
C VAL A 258 13.87 -2.24 4.90
N LEU A 259 13.14 -3.24 4.41
CA LEU A 259 12.01 -3.83 5.14
C LEU A 259 12.44 -4.46 6.47
N LEU A 260 13.52 -5.24 6.46
CA LEU A 260 14.07 -5.86 7.68
C LEU A 260 14.49 -4.79 8.69
N THR A 261 15.18 -3.75 8.24
CA THR A 261 15.53 -2.61 9.10
C THR A 261 14.30 -1.95 9.73
N CYS A 262 13.22 -1.75 8.94
CA CYS A 262 11.96 -1.22 9.48
C CYS A 262 11.35 -2.13 10.56
N LEU A 263 11.38 -3.45 10.33
CA LEU A 263 10.87 -4.44 11.28
C LEU A 263 11.70 -4.44 12.58
N GLU A 264 13.03 -4.40 12.47
CA GLU A 264 13.94 -4.34 13.61
C GLU A 264 13.79 -3.04 14.42
N MET A 265 13.67 -1.89 13.73
CA MET A 265 13.40 -0.61 14.39
C MET A 265 12.11 -0.63 15.19
N HIS A 266 11.10 -1.34 14.72
CA HIS A 266 9.79 -1.38 15.37
C HIS A 266 9.70 -2.42 16.49
N PHE A 267 10.18 -3.62 16.23
CA PHE A 267 10.03 -4.77 17.13
C PHE A 267 11.23 -5.02 18.03
N GLY A 268 12.32 -4.28 17.87
CA GLY A 268 13.61 -4.58 18.43
C GLY A 268 14.32 -5.66 17.59
N THR A 269 14.89 -6.68 18.20
CA THR A 269 15.49 -7.77 17.44
C THR A 269 14.40 -8.64 16.79
N LEU A 270 14.68 -9.19 15.60
CA LEU A 270 13.80 -10.19 14.99
C LEU A 270 13.97 -11.58 15.62
N ASP A 271 14.94 -11.73 16.53
CA ASP A 271 15.06 -12.90 17.39
C ASP A 271 13.76 -13.05 18.21
N GLY A 272 13.09 -14.18 18.08
CA GLY A 272 11.77 -14.38 18.71
C GLY A 272 10.62 -13.62 18.04
N ALA A 273 10.80 -13.12 16.80
CA ALA A 273 9.70 -12.59 15.99
C ALA A 273 8.60 -13.66 15.74
N VAL A 274 9.00 -14.93 15.70
CA VAL A 274 8.07 -16.04 15.90
C VAL A 274 7.78 -16.08 17.40
N THR A 275 6.64 -15.55 17.80
CA THR A 275 6.23 -15.53 19.21
C THR A 275 6.08 -16.97 19.69
N GLN A 276 7.07 -17.45 20.41
CA GLN A 276 6.86 -18.59 21.29
C GLN A 276 6.10 -18.07 22.50
N ASP A 277 4.82 -18.33 22.56
CA ASP A 277 4.11 -18.24 23.83
C ASP A 277 4.63 -19.38 24.72
N ILE A 278 5.65 -19.05 25.50
CA ILE A 278 6.28 -19.94 26.49
C ILE A 278 5.47 -19.98 27.80
N SER A 279 4.18 -19.67 27.79
CA SER A 279 3.36 -19.89 28.98
C SER A 279 3.36 -21.39 29.29
N ALA A 280 3.62 -21.73 30.57
CA ALA A 280 3.58 -23.13 31.03
C ALA A 280 2.27 -23.83 30.62
N ALA A 281 1.15 -23.10 30.57
CA ALA A 281 -0.16 -23.59 30.15
C ALA A 281 -0.18 -23.96 28.65
N ARG A 282 0.58 -23.28 27.82
CA ARG A 282 0.68 -23.61 26.38
C ARG A 282 1.61 -24.79 26.17
N LEU A 283 2.77 -24.81 26.82
CA LEU A 283 3.69 -25.93 26.77
C LEU A 283 2.98 -27.24 27.15
N VAL A 284 2.14 -27.20 28.18
CA VAL A 284 1.33 -28.36 28.63
C VAL A 284 0.31 -28.76 27.55
N ARG A 285 -0.36 -27.79 26.89
CA ARG A 285 -1.30 -28.09 25.79
C ARG A 285 -0.59 -28.68 24.58
N ASP A 286 0.56 -28.14 24.21
CA ASP A 286 1.35 -28.63 23.07
C ASP A 286 1.85 -30.05 23.32
N ILE A 287 2.35 -30.34 24.53
CA ILE A 287 2.74 -31.69 24.96
C ILE A 287 1.52 -32.63 24.95
N GLN A 288 0.36 -32.21 25.46
CA GLN A 288 -0.86 -32.99 25.43
C GLN A 288 -1.33 -33.30 24.00
N GLY A 289 -1.21 -32.29 23.07
CA GLY A 289 -1.55 -32.47 21.67
C GLY A 289 -0.63 -33.45 20.94
N VAL A 290 0.69 -33.40 21.22
CA VAL A 290 1.65 -34.38 20.71
C VAL A 290 1.33 -35.77 21.25
N LEU A 291 1.12 -35.89 22.55
CA LEU A 291 0.79 -37.15 23.18
C LEU A 291 -0.51 -37.76 22.66
N ALA A 292 -1.55 -36.98 22.42
CA ALA A 292 -2.81 -37.41 21.83
C ALA A 292 -2.64 -38.01 20.41
N ARG A 293 -1.77 -37.40 19.61
CA ARG A 293 -1.46 -37.88 18.24
C ARG A 293 -0.72 -39.22 18.25
N TYR A 294 0.19 -39.41 19.20
CA TYR A 294 0.96 -40.64 19.32
C TYR A 294 0.18 -41.77 20.02
N SER A 295 -0.83 -41.44 20.84
CA SER A 295 -1.70 -42.44 21.50
C SER A 295 -2.87 -42.90 20.63
N ALA A 296 -3.17 -42.20 19.52
CA ALA A 296 -4.28 -42.58 18.63
C ALA A 296 -3.86 -43.47 17.45
N GLY A 297 -2.56 -43.81 17.31
CA GLY A 297 -2.06 -44.71 16.25
C GLY A 297 -2.12 -46.17 16.62
N PRO A 298 -2.40 -47.11 15.66
CA PRO A 298 -2.47 -48.54 15.91
C PRO A 298 -1.14 -49.16 16.40
N ASP A 299 -0.01 -48.46 16.28
CA ASP A 299 1.34 -48.90 16.69
C ASP A 299 1.91 -48.11 17.89
N ALA A 300 1.08 -47.51 18.71
CA ALA A 300 1.58 -46.80 19.90
C ALA A 300 2.29 -47.78 20.85
N PRO A 301 3.59 -47.57 21.19
CA PRO A 301 4.29 -48.47 22.10
C PRO A 301 3.61 -48.48 23.45
N THR A 302 3.15 -49.63 23.89
CA THR A 302 2.43 -49.85 25.15
C THR A 302 3.19 -49.37 26.39
N ASP A 303 4.47 -49.07 26.29
CA ASP A 303 5.34 -48.63 27.40
C ASP A 303 5.80 -47.14 27.30
N PHE A 304 5.26 -46.36 26.35
CA PHE A 304 5.65 -44.93 26.19
C PHE A 304 5.40 -44.11 27.47
N TRP A 305 4.26 -44.32 28.09
CA TRP A 305 3.88 -43.63 29.33
C TRP A 305 4.74 -44.04 30.53
N GLY A 306 5.21 -45.29 30.57
CA GLY A 306 6.15 -45.78 31.58
C GLY A 306 7.53 -45.15 31.45
N ARG A 307 8.01 -44.93 30.22
CA ARG A 307 9.30 -44.26 29.93
C ARG A 307 9.25 -42.77 30.20
N LEU A 308 8.18 -42.08 29.81
CA LEU A 308 8.00 -40.65 30.07
C LEU A 308 7.88 -40.37 31.58
N ARG A 309 7.15 -41.18 32.35
CA ARG A 309 7.07 -41.03 33.81
C ARG A 309 8.40 -41.29 34.51
N ARG A 310 9.25 -42.17 34.02
CA ARG A 310 10.60 -42.39 34.53
C ARG A 310 11.52 -41.21 34.21
N PHE A 311 11.43 -40.66 33.00
CA PHE A 311 12.20 -39.47 32.59
C PHE A 311 11.82 -38.24 33.44
N LEU A 312 10.54 -38.01 33.71
CA LEU A 312 10.07 -36.86 34.49
C LEU A 312 10.25 -36.97 36.01
N ARG A 313 10.59 -38.21 36.53
CA ARG A 313 10.85 -38.46 37.96
C ARG A 313 12.31 -38.65 38.30
N GLY A 314 13.18 -38.65 37.33
CA GLY A 314 14.60 -38.98 37.51
C GLY A 314 15.57 -37.83 37.27
N GLY A 315 15.09 -36.54 37.35
CA GLY A 315 15.93 -35.37 37.35
C GLY A 315 15.91 -34.66 38.68
#